data_2d1d7b18109571d60c39a88816b8b0f5
#
_entry.id   2d1d7b18109571d60c39a88816b8b0f5
#
_cell.length_a   1.000
_cell.length_b   1.000
_cell.length_c   1.000
_cell.angle_alpha   90.00
_cell.angle_beta   90.00
_cell.angle_gamma   90.00
#
_symmetry.space_group_name_H-M   'P 1'
#
loop_
_entity.id
_entity.type
_entity.pdbx_description
1 polymer ?
#
loop_
_entity_poly.entity_id
_entity_poly.type
_entity_poly.pdbx_seq_one_letter_code
_entity_poly.pdbx_strand_id
1 'polypeptide(L)'
;MSRVTNVSASDFEVEVLKATEPVLVDFWAPWCGPCLRLATAIDDVSEELAGHVKFVKVNVDVDRDLASRFEVRGIPNLVLFKDGRPVDRIIGMTSRQTISDTILRHVEPAPQKMSA
;
A
#
# COMPACT_ATOMS: atom_id res chain seq x y z
N MET A 1 3.46 -12.20 -11.31
CA MET A 1 3.46 -12.55 -9.87
C MET A 1 3.29 -11.30 -9.05
N SER A 2 2.50 -11.38 -8.01
CA SER A 2 2.29 -10.24 -7.13
C SER A 2 3.55 -9.96 -6.30
N ARG A 3 3.87 -8.68 -6.11
CA ARG A 3 4.92 -8.23 -5.21
C ARG A 3 4.35 -7.75 -3.87
N VAL A 4 3.06 -7.98 -3.67
CA VAL A 4 2.38 -7.61 -2.43
C VAL A 4 2.57 -8.73 -1.41
N THR A 5 3.13 -8.41 -0.25
CA THR A 5 3.38 -9.41 0.80
C THR A 5 2.47 -9.17 2.00
N ASN A 6 2.10 -10.26 2.69
CA ASN A 6 1.32 -10.15 3.91
C ASN A 6 2.20 -9.67 5.06
N VAL A 7 1.69 -8.73 5.85
CA VAL A 7 2.37 -8.22 7.03
C VAL A 7 1.40 -8.26 8.20
N SER A 8 1.85 -8.78 9.32
CA SER A 8 1.09 -8.83 10.56
C SER A 8 1.50 -7.69 11.50
N ALA A 9 0.76 -7.53 12.59
CA ALA A 9 1.10 -6.52 13.60
C ALA A 9 2.51 -6.69 14.15
N SER A 10 2.98 -7.94 14.30
CA SER A 10 4.33 -8.20 14.82
C SER A 10 5.44 -7.76 13.88
N ASP A 11 5.18 -7.71 12.57
CA ASP A 11 6.16 -7.35 11.55
C ASP A 11 6.04 -5.90 11.09
N PHE A 12 4.95 -5.23 11.46
CA PHE A 12 4.60 -3.93 10.89
C PHE A 12 5.66 -2.86 11.14
N GLU A 13 6.23 -2.82 12.33
CA GLU A 13 7.24 -1.82 12.64
C GLU A 13 8.45 -1.96 11.71
N VAL A 14 8.97 -3.17 11.58
CA VAL A 14 10.16 -3.42 10.74
C VAL A 14 9.82 -3.25 9.26
N GLU A 15 8.70 -3.83 8.81
CA GLU A 15 8.38 -3.90 7.40
C GLU A 15 7.82 -2.61 6.83
N VAL A 16 7.21 -1.77 7.66
CA VAL A 16 6.56 -0.53 7.21
C VAL A 16 7.18 0.70 7.85
N LEU A 17 7.19 0.77 9.18
CA LEU A 17 7.59 2.01 9.87
C LEU A 17 9.08 2.29 9.77
N LYS A 18 9.90 1.26 9.73
CA LYS A 18 11.37 1.38 9.60
C LYS A 18 11.87 1.16 8.18
N ALA A 19 10.96 0.96 7.22
CA ALA A 19 11.34 0.78 5.83
C ALA A 19 11.99 2.05 5.29
N THR A 20 13.04 1.87 4.48
CA THR A 20 13.75 2.98 3.85
C THR A 20 13.02 3.48 2.61
N GLU A 21 12.30 2.58 1.92
CA GLU A 21 11.46 2.95 0.79
C GLU A 21 10.04 3.30 1.26
N PRO A 22 9.30 4.07 0.49
CA PRO A 22 7.86 4.26 0.74
C PRO A 22 7.13 2.92 0.68
N VAL A 23 6.07 2.79 1.48
CA VAL A 23 5.30 1.54 1.57
C VAL A 23 3.82 1.83 1.38
N LEU A 24 3.20 1.16 0.42
CA LEU A 24 1.75 1.18 0.29
C LEU A 24 1.19 -0.01 1.06
N VAL A 25 0.32 0.28 2.02
CA VAL A 25 -0.32 -0.73 2.85
C VAL A 25 -1.78 -0.89 2.43
N ASP A 26 -2.15 -2.09 2.01
CA ASP A 26 -3.52 -2.46 1.66
C ASP A 26 -4.19 -3.09 2.89
N PHE A 27 -5.07 -2.33 3.55
CA PHE A 27 -5.89 -2.86 4.63
C PHE A 27 -7.13 -3.52 3.99
N TRP A 28 -7.26 -4.82 4.19
CA TRP A 28 -8.25 -5.65 3.51
C TRP A 28 -8.81 -6.73 4.44
N ALA A 29 -9.81 -7.47 3.97
CA ALA A 29 -10.31 -8.66 4.63
C ALA A 29 -10.77 -9.69 3.59
N PRO A 30 -10.69 -11.00 3.91
CA PRO A 30 -11.06 -12.05 2.95
C PRO A 30 -12.52 -12.03 2.52
N TRP A 31 -13.41 -11.50 3.35
CA TRP A 31 -14.85 -11.40 3.05
C TRP A 31 -15.21 -10.16 2.24
N CYS A 32 -14.28 -9.26 2.04
CA CYS A 32 -14.51 -7.98 1.39
C CYS A 32 -14.43 -8.14 -0.14
N GLY A 33 -15.57 -8.22 -0.81
CA GLY A 33 -15.63 -8.34 -2.26
C GLY A 33 -14.86 -7.24 -3.00
N PRO A 34 -15.08 -5.95 -2.67
CA PRO A 34 -14.31 -4.87 -3.27
C PRO A 34 -12.81 -5.00 -3.09
N CYS A 35 -12.36 -5.46 -1.92
CA CYS A 35 -10.94 -5.70 -1.66
C CYS A 35 -10.36 -6.74 -2.62
N LEU A 36 -11.11 -7.83 -2.84
CA LEU A 36 -10.67 -8.90 -3.72
C LEU A 36 -10.61 -8.44 -5.18
N ARG A 37 -11.57 -7.62 -5.59
CA ARG A 37 -11.58 -7.06 -6.95
C ARG A 37 -10.44 -6.07 -7.16
N LEU A 38 -10.07 -5.32 -6.12
CA LEU A 38 -9.00 -4.34 -6.21
C LEU A 38 -7.61 -4.99 -6.24
N ALA A 39 -7.50 -6.24 -5.79
CA ALA A 39 -6.21 -6.92 -5.68
C ALA A 39 -5.43 -6.94 -7.00
N THR A 40 -6.11 -7.14 -8.13
CA THR A 40 -5.45 -7.17 -9.44
C THR A 40 -4.82 -5.81 -9.77
N ALA A 41 -5.54 -4.72 -9.51
CA ALA A 41 -5.01 -3.37 -9.76
C ALA A 41 -3.79 -3.09 -8.88
N ILE A 42 -3.85 -3.51 -7.62
CA ILE A 42 -2.73 -3.34 -6.69
C ILE A 42 -1.53 -4.16 -7.16
N ASP A 43 -1.75 -5.41 -7.58
CA ASP A 43 -0.68 -6.26 -8.09
C ASP A 43 -0.01 -5.62 -9.31
N ASP A 44 -0.79 -5.06 -10.22
CA ASP A 44 -0.27 -4.40 -11.41
C ASP A 44 0.62 -3.21 -11.05
N VAL A 45 0.17 -2.36 -10.13
CA VAL A 45 0.95 -1.20 -9.69
C VAL A 45 2.22 -1.66 -8.95
N SER A 46 2.13 -2.75 -8.18
CA SER A 46 3.29 -3.28 -7.47
C SER A 46 4.37 -3.75 -8.44
N GLU A 47 3.99 -4.26 -9.61
CA GLU A 47 4.94 -4.62 -10.65
C GLU A 47 5.53 -3.38 -11.32
N GLU A 48 4.70 -2.38 -11.63
CA GLU A 48 5.14 -1.14 -12.27
C GLU A 48 6.15 -0.39 -11.42
N LEU A 49 5.93 -0.33 -10.11
CA LEU A 49 6.75 0.46 -9.19
C LEU A 49 7.73 -0.38 -8.38
N ALA A 50 7.99 -1.60 -8.84
CA ALA A 50 8.96 -2.49 -8.20
C ALA A 50 10.31 -1.80 -8.03
N GLY A 51 10.91 -1.91 -6.85
CA GLY A 51 12.18 -1.28 -6.53
C GLY A 51 12.07 0.17 -6.05
N HIS A 52 10.89 0.79 -6.19
CA HIS A 52 10.67 2.18 -5.77
C HIS A 52 9.72 2.28 -4.59
N VAL A 53 8.75 1.40 -4.53
CA VAL A 53 7.73 1.36 -3.48
C VAL A 53 7.55 -0.09 -3.06
N LYS A 54 7.47 -0.30 -1.76
CA LYS A 54 7.15 -1.60 -1.19
C LYS A 54 5.64 -1.72 -1.06
N PHE A 55 5.10 -2.90 -1.36
CA PHE A 55 3.66 -3.15 -1.28
C PHE A 55 3.39 -4.26 -0.28
N VAL A 56 2.58 -3.98 0.72
CA VAL A 56 2.19 -4.96 1.74
C VAL A 56 0.69 -4.91 1.95
N LYS A 57 0.14 -5.98 2.53
CA LYS A 57 -1.28 -6.01 2.90
C LYS A 57 -1.45 -6.51 4.33
N VAL A 58 -2.42 -5.94 5.01
CA VAL A 58 -2.75 -6.23 6.39
C VAL A 58 -4.21 -6.69 6.46
N ASN A 59 -4.44 -7.89 7.00
CA ASN A 59 -5.79 -8.41 7.20
C ASN A 59 -6.38 -7.77 8.46
N VAL A 60 -7.39 -6.94 8.30
CA VAL A 60 -7.98 -6.20 9.43
C VAL A 60 -8.73 -7.10 10.41
N ASP A 61 -9.15 -8.29 9.99
CA ASP A 61 -9.80 -9.24 10.92
C ASP A 61 -8.80 -9.83 11.91
N VAL A 62 -7.57 -10.01 11.47
CA VAL A 62 -6.49 -10.57 12.30
C VAL A 62 -5.83 -9.47 13.13
N ASP A 63 -5.57 -8.33 12.53
CA ASP A 63 -4.82 -7.23 13.16
C ASP A 63 -5.70 -6.01 13.37
N ARG A 64 -6.76 -6.18 14.17
CA ARG A 64 -7.75 -5.13 14.46
C ARG A 64 -7.15 -3.89 15.08
N ASP A 65 -6.25 -4.08 16.05
CA ASP A 65 -5.64 -2.95 16.75
C ASP A 65 -4.76 -2.12 15.82
N LEU A 66 -4.07 -2.80 14.91
CA LEU A 66 -3.24 -2.12 13.92
C LEU A 66 -4.11 -1.27 12.98
N ALA A 67 -5.21 -1.83 12.49
CA ALA A 67 -6.15 -1.10 11.65
C ALA A 67 -6.71 0.13 12.39
N SER A 68 -7.11 -0.05 13.65
CA SER A 68 -7.63 1.02 14.47
C SER A 68 -6.60 2.13 14.70
N ARG A 69 -5.35 1.74 14.93
CA ARG A 69 -4.25 2.68 15.14
C ARG A 69 -4.10 3.66 13.98
N PHE A 70 -4.32 3.19 12.75
CA PHE A 70 -4.20 4.02 11.56
C PHE A 70 -5.56 4.48 11.02
N GLU A 71 -6.58 4.45 11.88
CA GLU A 71 -7.92 4.98 11.59
C GLU A 71 -8.58 4.33 10.37
N VAL A 72 -8.37 3.04 10.20
CA VAL A 72 -9.01 2.27 9.14
C VAL A 72 -10.44 1.93 9.58
N ARG A 73 -11.42 2.64 9.03
CA ARG A 73 -12.84 2.48 9.36
C ARG A 73 -13.63 1.78 8.28
N GLY A 74 -13.13 1.81 7.07
CA GLY A 74 -13.74 1.14 5.93
C GLY A 74 -12.66 0.51 5.08
N ILE A 75 -12.99 -0.56 4.36
CA ILE A 75 -12.07 -1.27 3.49
C ILE A 75 -12.68 -1.47 2.11
N PRO A 76 -11.87 -1.53 1.03
CA PRO A 76 -10.41 -1.44 1.04
C PRO A 76 -9.93 -0.06 1.48
N ASN A 77 -8.75 0.00 2.08
CA ASN A 77 -8.18 1.25 2.57
C ASN A 77 -6.68 1.19 2.31
N LEU A 78 -6.22 1.99 1.37
CA LEU A 78 -4.81 2.02 0.99
C LEU A 78 -4.16 3.21 1.66
N VAL A 79 -3.12 2.96 2.44
CA VAL A 79 -2.38 4.01 3.14
C VAL A 79 -0.94 4.00 2.66
N LEU A 80 -0.48 5.13 2.15
CA LEU A 80 0.90 5.29 1.75
C LEU A 80 1.71 5.82 2.91
N PHE A 81 2.76 5.08 3.29
CA PHE A 81 3.70 5.48 4.33
C PHE A 81 4.99 5.96 3.69
N LYS A 82 5.54 7.03 4.23
CA LYS A 82 6.84 7.53 3.84
C LYS A 82 7.57 7.98 5.09
N ASP A 83 8.79 7.50 5.27
CA ASP A 83 9.60 7.79 6.47
C ASP A 83 8.86 7.46 7.77
N GLY A 84 8.15 6.33 7.77
CA GLY A 84 7.44 5.84 8.94
C GLY A 84 6.12 6.53 9.26
N ARG A 85 5.59 7.36 8.34
CA ARG A 85 4.37 8.12 8.57
C ARG A 85 3.40 8.01 7.40
N PRO A 86 2.08 7.95 7.69
CA PRO A 86 1.08 8.04 6.63
C PRO A 86 1.17 9.41 5.94
N VAL A 87 1.26 9.41 4.61
CA VAL A 87 1.30 10.66 3.83
C VAL A 87 0.12 10.79 2.88
N ASP A 88 -0.57 9.70 2.58
CA ASP A 88 -1.76 9.74 1.73
C ASP A 88 -2.62 8.50 1.94
N ARG A 89 -3.87 8.55 1.49
CA ARG A 89 -4.84 7.48 1.73
C ARG A 89 -5.88 7.44 0.61
N ILE A 90 -6.27 6.23 0.22
CA ILE A 90 -7.39 6.02 -0.69
C ILE A 90 -8.36 5.08 0.00
N ILE A 91 -9.62 5.51 0.18
CA ILE A 91 -10.66 4.71 0.84
C ILE A 91 -11.65 4.24 -0.21
N GLY A 92 -11.94 2.93 -0.19
CA GLY A 92 -12.92 2.33 -1.09
C GLY A 92 -12.32 1.94 -2.44
N MET A 93 -13.20 1.59 -3.37
CA MET A 93 -12.79 1.18 -4.71
C MET A 93 -12.11 2.32 -5.44
N THR A 94 -11.09 1.96 -6.20
CA THR A 94 -10.33 2.92 -6.98
C THR A 94 -9.77 2.21 -8.21
N SER A 95 -9.12 2.96 -9.07
CA SER A 95 -8.51 2.42 -10.29
C SER A 95 -7.00 2.28 -10.11
N ARG A 96 -6.42 1.43 -10.94
CA ARG A 96 -4.97 1.29 -11.06
C ARG A 96 -4.31 2.65 -11.29
N GLN A 97 -4.88 3.47 -12.16
CA GLN A 97 -4.33 4.79 -12.49
C GLN A 97 -4.34 5.71 -11.27
N THR A 98 -5.43 5.72 -10.50
CA THR A 98 -5.53 6.54 -9.30
C THR A 98 -4.52 6.10 -8.24
N ILE A 99 -4.33 4.79 -8.08
CA ILE A 99 -3.32 4.26 -7.14
C ILE A 99 -1.93 4.75 -7.54
N SER A 100 -1.58 4.58 -8.80
CA SER A 100 -0.28 5.00 -9.33
C SER A 100 -0.08 6.52 -9.17
N ASP A 101 -1.07 7.31 -9.55
CA ASP A 101 -1.00 8.78 -9.44
C ASP A 101 -0.83 9.24 -8.00
N THR A 102 -1.55 8.60 -7.08
CA THR A 102 -1.46 8.93 -5.65
C THR A 102 -0.05 8.67 -5.12
N ILE A 103 0.50 7.53 -5.46
CA ILE A 103 1.87 7.18 -5.06
C ILE A 103 2.87 8.17 -5.66
N LEU A 104 2.75 8.46 -6.95
CA LEU A 104 3.71 9.31 -7.66
C LEU A 104 3.68 10.77 -7.21
N ARG A 105 2.63 11.20 -6.51
CA ARG A 105 2.63 12.53 -5.87
C ARG A 105 3.65 12.64 -4.74
N HIS A 106 4.04 11.51 -4.15
CA HIS A 106 4.92 11.47 -2.98
C HIS A 106 6.24 10.76 -3.25
N VAL A 107 6.33 10.03 -4.34
CA VAL A 107 7.48 9.17 -4.65
C VAL A 107 7.94 9.47 -6.06
N GLU A 108 9.19 9.86 -6.20
CA GLU A 108 9.73 10.01 -7.53
C GLU A 108 10.03 8.62 -8.12
N PRO A 109 9.62 8.36 -9.36
CA PRO A 109 10.10 7.18 -10.06
C PRO A 109 11.61 7.28 -10.20
N ALA A 110 12.27 6.14 -10.49
CA ALA A 110 13.71 6.14 -10.71
C ALA A 110 14.08 7.30 -11.62
N PRO A 111 15.15 8.03 -11.30
CA PRO A 111 15.54 9.17 -12.11
C PRO A 111 15.69 8.70 -13.55
N GLN A 112 14.82 9.21 -14.40
CA GLN A 112 14.99 9.03 -15.82
C GLN A 112 16.26 9.77 -16.16
N LYS A 113 17.18 9.06 -16.77
CA LYS A 113 18.34 9.73 -17.32
C LYS A 113 17.84 10.80 -18.27
N MET A 114 17.95 12.02 -17.81
CA MET A 114 17.78 13.12 -18.71
C MET A 114 18.87 12.98 -19.74
N SER A 115 18.49 12.60 -20.93
CA SER A 115 19.39 12.79 -22.03
C SER A 115 19.61 14.28 -22.15
N ALA A 116 20.79 14.67 -21.90
CA ALA A 116 21.19 16.06 -22.10
C ALA A 116 20.95 16.44 -23.55
#